data_45474b90ff7e4f7ab681cd955d8c7374
#
_entry.id   45474b90ff7e4f7ab681cd955d8c7374
#
_cell.length_a   1.000
_cell.length_b   1.000
_cell.length_c   1.000
_cell.angle_alpha   90.00
_cell.angle_beta   90.00
_cell.angle_gamma   90.00
#
_symmetry.space_group_name_H-M   'P 1'
#
loop_
_entity.id
_entity.type
_entity.pdbx_description
1 polymer ?
#
loop_
_entity_poly.entity_id
_entity_poly.type
_entity_poly.pdbx_seq_one_letter_code
_entity_poly.pdbx_strand_id
1 'polypeptide(L)'
;MKAVVLHEYGGPEKLKFEDNVPEPQISGTTVLIAATAASVNPIDWKLRSGMRQKDSPLSFPAILGRDVSGIVRAVGANVKHFKAGDRVLAFSNATYAELVAVDDSSVTCRMAWTWPTRLRSR
;
A
#
# COMPACT_ATOMS: atom_id res chain seq x y z
N MET A 1 -8.07 5.74 9.18
CA MET A 1 -7.66 6.17 7.83
C MET A 1 -8.62 5.67 6.78
N LYS A 2 -8.52 6.22 5.59
CA LYS A 2 -9.33 5.80 4.44
C LYS A 2 -8.66 4.64 3.71
N ALA A 3 -9.44 3.62 3.34
CA ALA A 3 -8.95 2.46 2.61
C ALA A 3 -10.11 1.79 1.88
N VAL A 4 -9.76 0.95 0.90
CA VAL A 4 -10.73 0.08 0.24
C VAL A 4 -10.62 -1.29 0.91
N VAL A 5 -11.71 -1.75 1.51
CA VAL A 5 -11.72 -2.92 2.39
C VAL A 5 -12.60 -4.02 1.81
N LEU A 6 -12.14 -5.24 1.93
CA LEU A 6 -12.86 -6.43 1.53
C LEU A 6 -13.21 -7.24 2.79
N HIS A 7 -14.50 -7.50 2.98
CA HIS A 7 -14.98 -8.26 4.14
C HIS A 7 -15.33 -9.70 3.80
N GLU A 8 -15.44 -10.03 2.52
CA GLU A 8 -15.72 -11.38 2.06
C GLU A 8 -15.31 -11.51 0.60
N TYR A 9 -15.12 -12.73 0.13
CA TYR A 9 -14.86 -12.98 -1.28
C TYR A 9 -16.08 -12.63 -2.13
N GLY A 10 -15.85 -12.27 -3.39
CA GLY A 10 -16.91 -12.00 -4.34
C GLY A 10 -16.49 -11.09 -5.48
N GLY A 11 -17.44 -10.46 -6.10
CA GLY A 11 -17.23 -9.55 -7.22
C GLY A 11 -16.79 -8.16 -6.77
N PRO A 12 -16.65 -7.22 -7.72
CA PRO A 12 -16.19 -5.86 -7.40
C PRO A 12 -17.07 -5.13 -6.40
N GLU A 13 -18.34 -5.49 -6.31
CA GLU A 13 -19.28 -4.86 -5.36
C GLU A 13 -18.91 -5.16 -3.91
N LYS A 14 -18.03 -6.14 -3.66
CA LYS A 14 -17.56 -6.46 -2.31
C LYS A 14 -16.50 -5.51 -1.80
N LEU A 15 -15.89 -4.73 -2.69
CA LEU A 15 -14.92 -3.71 -2.30
C LEU A 15 -15.67 -2.52 -1.71
N LYS A 16 -15.34 -2.16 -0.47
CA LYS A 16 -16.00 -1.08 0.26
C LYS A 16 -15.01 0.01 0.63
N PHE A 17 -15.33 1.25 0.31
CA PHE A 17 -14.56 2.38 0.78
C PHE A 17 -14.95 2.68 2.23
N GLU A 18 -13.96 2.70 3.13
CA GLU A 18 -14.17 2.96 4.55
C GLU A 18 -13.18 4.01 5.04
N ASP A 19 -13.61 4.85 5.96
CA ASP A 19 -12.77 5.95 6.46
C ASP A 19 -12.33 5.76 7.91
N ASN A 20 -12.74 4.67 8.56
CA ASN A 20 -12.43 4.40 9.96
C ASN A 20 -11.50 3.20 10.14
N VAL A 21 -10.71 2.89 9.12
CA VAL A 21 -9.76 1.76 9.16
C VAL A 21 -8.57 2.14 10.06
N PRO A 22 -8.15 1.24 10.97
CA PRO A 22 -6.97 1.52 11.80
C PRO A 22 -5.73 1.77 10.96
N GLU A 23 -4.89 2.69 11.40
CA GLU A 23 -3.61 2.95 10.72
C GLU A 23 -2.65 1.80 10.99
N PRO A 24 -1.75 1.50 10.02
CA PRO A 24 -0.75 0.46 10.22
C PRO A 24 0.23 0.83 11.32
N GLN A 25 0.75 -0.19 11.99
CA GLN A 25 1.73 -0.04 13.06
C GLN A 25 3.14 0.08 12.50
N ILE A 26 3.98 0.88 13.14
CA ILE A 26 5.38 1.03 12.77
C ILE A 26 6.22 0.16 13.70
N SER A 27 7.04 -0.72 13.12
CA SER A 27 8.06 -1.48 13.85
C SER A 27 9.46 -0.98 13.46
N GLY A 28 10.50 -1.60 14.02
CA GLY A 28 11.88 -1.12 13.84
C GLY A 28 12.32 -0.93 12.39
N THR A 29 11.87 -1.80 11.47
CA THR A 29 12.27 -1.76 10.06
C THR A 29 11.17 -1.26 9.13
N THR A 30 10.08 -0.73 9.66
CA THR A 30 8.95 -0.28 8.86
C THR A 30 9.17 1.10 8.27
N VAL A 31 8.84 1.25 7.00
CA VAL A 31 8.69 2.54 6.32
C VAL A 31 7.20 2.77 6.14
N LEU A 32 6.68 3.84 6.72
CA LEU A 32 5.27 4.21 6.58
C LEU A 32 5.13 5.20 5.44
N ILE A 33 4.38 4.83 4.42
CA ILE A 33 4.23 5.60 3.20
C ILE A 33 2.85 6.22 3.12
N ALA A 34 2.79 7.52 2.92
CA ALA A 34 1.55 8.22 2.55
C ALA A 34 1.36 8.01 1.05
N ALA A 35 0.39 7.20 0.67
CA ALA A 35 0.22 6.76 -0.70
C ALA A 35 -0.24 7.90 -1.60
N THR A 36 0.45 8.09 -2.72
CA THR A 36 0.03 8.99 -3.80
C THR A 36 -0.71 8.20 -4.87
N ALA A 37 -0.25 6.98 -5.14
CA ALA A 37 -0.84 6.12 -6.16
C ALA A 37 -0.58 4.66 -5.83
N ALA A 38 -1.46 3.81 -6.32
CA ALA A 38 -1.31 2.36 -6.25
C ALA A 38 -1.71 1.79 -7.58
N SER A 39 -1.12 0.65 -7.95
CA SER A 39 -1.48 -0.02 -9.19
C SER A 39 -2.50 -1.11 -8.95
N VAL A 40 -3.25 -1.46 -10.00
CA VAL A 40 -4.20 -2.56 -10.00
C VAL A 40 -3.63 -3.67 -10.86
N ASN A 41 -3.53 -4.86 -10.32
CA ASN A 41 -2.93 -6.00 -11.00
C ASN A 41 -3.91 -7.18 -11.04
N PRO A 42 -3.74 -8.13 -11.98
CA PRO A 42 -4.63 -9.30 -12.05
C PRO A 42 -4.72 -10.09 -10.75
N ILE A 43 -3.65 -10.15 -9.96
CA ILE A 43 -3.68 -10.85 -8.68
C ILE A 43 -4.76 -10.29 -7.74
N ASP A 44 -5.05 -9.00 -7.84
CA ASP A 44 -6.01 -8.36 -6.94
C ASP A 44 -7.43 -8.91 -7.13
N TRP A 45 -7.90 -9.04 -8.38
CA TRP A 45 -9.23 -9.61 -8.61
C TRP A 45 -9.26 -11.12 -8.35
N LYS A 46 -8.13 -11.80 -8.56
CA LYS A 46 -8.05 -13.23 -8.28
C LYS A 46 -8.16 -13.50 -6.78
N LEU A 47 -7.50 -12.69 -5.96
CA LEU A 47 -7.64 -12.78 -4.51
C LEU A 47 -9.06 -12.43 -4.07
N ARG A 48 -9.60 -11.35 -4.60
CA ARG A 48 -10.94 -10.88 -4.25
C ARG A 48 -12.01 -11.93 -4.54
N SER A 49 -11.93 -12.59 -5.68
CA SER A 49 -12.95 -13.54 -6.12
C SER A 49 -12.92 -14.86 -5.36
N GLY A 50 -11.85 -15.14 -4.63
CA GLY A 50 -11.66 -16.43 -3.98
C GLY A 50 -10.99 -17.48 -4.87
N MET A 51 -10.61 -17.12 -6.08
CA MET A 51 -9.94 -18.04 -7.01
C MET A 51 -8.65 -18.61 -6.44
N ARG A 52 -7.95 -17.83 -5.61
CA ARG A 52 -6.70 -18.24 -4.98
C ARG A 52 -6.88 -18.64 -3.51
N GLN A 53 -8.11 -18.93 -3.09
CA GLN A 53 -8.43 -19.20 -1.69
C GLN A 53 -7.64 -20.37 -1.11
N LYS A 54 -7.36 -21.38 -1.91
CA LYS A 54 -6.62 -22.56 -1.44
C LYS A 54 -5.14 -22.27 -1.23
N ASP A 55 -4.55 -21.47 -2.12
CA ASP A 55 -3.12 -21.17 -2.09
C ASP A 55 -2.79 -19.95 -1.25
N SER A 56 -3.66 -18.96 -1.30
CA SER A 56 -3.43 -17.66 -0.65
C SER A 56 -4.73 -17.19 -0.03
N PRO A 57 -5.17 -17.81 1.07
CA PRO A 57 -6.40 -17.37 1.73
C PRO A 57 -6.25 -15.97 2.32
N LEU A 58 -7.31 -15.20 2.31
CA LEU A 58 -7.34 -13.87 2.91
C LEU A 58 -7.86 -13.94 4.33
N SER A 59 -7.33 -13.06 5.18
CA SER A 59 -7.90 -12.79 6.50
C SER A 59 -8.73 -11.53 6.41
N PHE A 60 -10.00 -11.61 6.76
CA PHE A 60 -10.91 -10.48 6.66
C PHE A 60 -11.00 -9.71 7.99
N PRO A 61 -11.15 -8.39 7.95
CA PRO A 61 -11.18 -7.52 6.77
C PRO A 61 -9.81 -7.44 6.09
N ALA A 62 -9.79 -7.42 4.77
CA ALA A 62 -8.57 -7.41 3.98
C ALA A 62 -8.49 -6.16 3.13
N ILE A 63 -7.28 -5.65 2.95
CA ILE A 63 -6.98 -4.57 2.00
C ILE A 63 -6.07 -5.17 0.94
N LEU A 64 -6.44 -4.99 -0.32
CA LEU A 64 -5.68 -5.52 -1.44
C LEU A 64 -4.69 -4.48 -1.97
N GLY A 65 -3.95 -4.84 -3.01
CA GLY A 65 -2.99 -3.99 -3.66
C GLY A 65 -1.56 -4.44 -3.38
N ARG A 66 -0.70 -4.32 -4.38
CA ARG A 66 0.68 -4.84 -4.35
C ARG A 66 1.74 -3.78 -4.52
N ASP A 67 1.43 -2.67 -5.16
CA ASP A 67 2.40 -1.62 -5.45
C ASP A 67 1.91 -0.29 -4.91
N VAL A 68 2.84 0.52 -4.40
CA VAL A 68 2.51 1.85 -3.91
C VAL A 68 3.64 2.80 -4.26
N SER A 69 3.29 4.02 -4.61
CA SER A 69 4.21 5.13 -4.68
C SER A 69 3.69 6.26 -3.82
N GLY A 70 4.59 6.97 -3.17
CA GLY A 70 4.19 8.05 -2.30
C GLY A 70 5.35 8.64 -1.55
N ILE A 71 5.03 9.28 -0.44
CA ILE A 71 5.98 10.01 0.37
C ILE A 71 6.11 9.30 1.72
N VAL A 72 7.34 9.09 2.16
CA VAL A 72 7.62 8.52 3.47
C VAL A 72 7.12 9.48 4.54
N ARG A 73 6.26 9.00 5.41
CA ARG A 73 5.69 9.78 6.50
C ARG A 73 6.44 9.58 7.80
N ALA A 74 6.89 8.36 8.04
CA ALA A 74 7.65 8.01 9.24
C ALA A 74 8.41 6.72 8.98
N VAL A 75 9.45 6.50 9.78
CA VAL A 75 10.27 5.29 9.68
C VAL A 75 10.52 4.73 11.07
N GLY A 76 10.71 3.41 11.14
CA GLY A 76 11.08 2.76 12.39
C GLY A 76 12.52 3.07 12.78
N ALA A 77 12.86 2.77 14.02
CA ALA A 77 14.14 3.15 14.60
C ALA A 77 15.35 2.53 13.90
N ASN A 78 15.16 1.39 13.23
CA ASN A 78 16.26 0.67 12.57
C ASN A 78 16.35 0.96 11.06
N VAL A 79 15.49 1.81 10.52
CA VAL A 79 15.55 2.20 9.12
C VAL A 79 16.64 3.24 8.93
N LYS A 80 17.58 2.98 8.01
CA LYS A 80 18.77 3.81 7.83
C LYS A 80 18.84 4.53 6.50
N HIS A 81 18.17 4.01 5.47
CA HIS A 81 18.30 4.53 4.10
C HIS A 81 17.15 5.43 3.67
N PHE A 82 16.13 5.56 4.49
CA PHE A 82 14.94 6.36 4.18
C PHE A 82 14.59 7.26 5.34
N LYS A 83 13.99 8.40 5.04
CA LYS A 83 13.53 9.35 6.04
C LYS A 83 12.23 9.99 5.60
N ALA A 84 11.54 10.61 6.54
CA ALA A 84 10.30 11.33 6.26
C ALA A 84 10.54 12.38 5.17
N GLY A 85 9.63 12.42 4.20
CA GLY A 85 9.73 13.33 3.06
C GLY A 85 10.30 12.70 1.80
N ASP A 86 10.93 11.54 1.89
CA ASP A 86 11.45 10.85 0.71
C ASP A 86 10.29 10.36 -0.17
N ARG A 87 10.47 10.48 -1.48
CA ARG A 87 9.53 9.92 -2.46
C ARG A 87 9.99 8.54 -2.86
N VAL A 88 9.10 7.57 -2.72
CA VAL A 88 9.49 6.16 -2.88
C VAL A 88 8.48 5.39 -3.71
N LEU A 89 8.95 4.29 -4.26
CA LEU A 89 8.16 3.26 -4.89
C LEU A 89 8.41 1.96 -4.13
N ALA A 90 7.36 1.27 -3.74
CA ALA A 90 7.50 0.09 -2.93
C ALA A 90 6.56 -1.03 -3.37
N PHE A 91 6.96 -2.24 -3.07
CA PHE A 91 6.22 -3.45 -3.31
C PHE A 91 5.73 -3.96 -1.96
N SER A 92 4.43 -4.13 -1.82
CA SER A 92 3.86 -4.52 -0.53
C SER A 92 2.51 -5.17 -0.71
N ASN A 93 1.86 -5.44 0.40
CA ASN A 93 0.44 -5.81 0.42
C ASN A 93 -0.35 -4.65 1.02
N ALA A 94 -1.67 -4.65 0.80
CA ALA A 94 -2.57 -3.67 1.42
C ALA A 94 -2.28 -2.23 0.97
N THR A 95 -2.06 -2.03 -0.33
CA THR A 95 -1.70 -0.71 -0.85
C THR A 95 -2.91 0.18 -1.21
N TYR A 96 -4.14 -0.34 -1.16
CA TYR A 96 -5.34 0.47 -1.42
C TYR A 96 -5.77 1.20 -0.15
N ALA A 97 -4.88 2.00 0.39
CA ALA A 97 -5.07 2.72 1.66
C ALA A 97 -4.28 4.03 1.65
N GLU A 98 -4.68 4.95 2.51
CA GLU A 98 -3.96 6.23 2.65
C GLU A 98 -2.53 6.04 3.15
N LEU A 99 -2.35 5.11 4.09
CA LEU A 99 -1.05 4.82 4.68
C LEU A 99 -0.73 3.35 4.48
N VAL A 100 0.49 3.08 4.05
CA VAL A 100 0.97 1.73 3.78
C VAL A 100 2.25 1.50 4.55
N ALA A 101 2.28 0.45 5.36
CA ALA A 101 3.47 0.05 6.11
C ALA A 101 4.22 -1.00 5.30
N VAL A 102 5.47 -0.72 5.01
CA VAL A 102 6.33 -1.56 4.17
C VAL A 102 7.62 -1.83 4.91
N ASP A 103 8.13 -3.06 4.83
CA ASP A 103 9.47 -3.33 5.32
C ASP A 103 10.49 -2.56 4.45
N ASP A 104 11.54 -2.05 5.07
CA ASP A 104 12.51 -1.21 4.34
C ASP A 104 13.17 -1.95 3.17
N SER A 105 13.29 -3.28 3.26
CA SER A 105 13.84 -4.10 2.17
C SER A 105 12.93 -4.18 0.95
N SER A 106 11.66 -3.85 1.11
CA SER A 106 10.67 -3.89 0.03
C SER A 106 10.47 -2.54 -0.65
N VAL A 107 11.16 -1.51 -0.22
CA VAL A 107 11.16 -0.23 -0.91
C VAL A 107 12.09 -0.35 -2.11
N THR A 108 11.51 -0.24 -3.31
CA THR A 108 12.21 -0.54 -4.55
C THR A 108 13.20 0.55 -4.92
N CYS A 109 12.79 1.81 -4.79
CA CYS A 109 13.67 2.92 -5.09
C CYS A 109 13.16 4.21 -4.44
N ARG A 110 14.10 5.13 -4.24
CA ARG A 110 13.79 6.50 -3.85
C ARG A 110 13.80 7.34 -5.12
N MET A 111 12.71 8.07 -5.34
CA MET A 111 12.58 8.87 -6.55
C MET A 111 13.19 10.25 -6.38
N ALA A 112 13.88 10.71 -7.42
CA ALA A 112 14.59 11.97 -7.39
C ALA A 112 13.75 13.17 -7.82
N TRP A 113 12.57 12.94 -8.40
CA TRP A 113 11.75 14.02 -8.93
C TRP A 113 10.42 14.13 -8.20
N THR A 114 9.78 15.29 -8.32
CA THR A 114 8.49 15.56 -7.65
C THR A 114 7.34 15.22 -8.58
N TRP A 115 6.43 14.36 -8.12
CA TRP A 115 5.30 13.86 -8.89
C TRP A 115 4.49 14.92 -9.63
N PRO A 116 3.82 15.83 -8.91
CA PRO A 116 2.93 16.78 -9.59
C PRO A 116 3.70 17.74 -10.48
N THR A 117 4.89 18.17 -10.07
CA THR A 117 5.72 19.06 -10.86
C THR A 117 6.12 18.40 -12.16
N ARG A 118 6.49 17.14 -12.09
CA ARG A 118 6.87 16.38 -13.27
C ARG A 118 5.74 16.30 -14.28
N LEU A 119 4.54 16.00 -13.80
CA LEU A 119 3.37 15.92 -14.67
C LEU A 119 2.97 17.25 -15.25
N ARG A 120 3.09 18.34 -14.47
CA ARG A 120 2.71 19.66 -14.93
C ARG A 120 3.69 20.28 -15.94
N SER A 121 4.90 19.78 -15.98
CA SER A 121 5.90 20.31 -16.90
C SER A 121 5.68 19.89 -18.35
N ARG A 122 4.68 19.10 -18.59
CA ARG A 122 4.35 18.67 -19.95
C ARG A 122 3.40 19.64 -20.65
#